data_25f0ed3383115230d8cdbf326092b837
#
_entry.id   25f0ed3383115230d8cdbf326092b837
#
_cell.length_a   1.000
_cell.length_b   1.000
_cell.length_c   1.000
_cell.angle_alpha   90.00
_cell.angle_beta   90.00
_cell.angle_gamma   90.00
#
_symmetry.space_group_name_H-M   'P 1'
#
loop_
_entity.id
_entity.type
_entity.pdbx_description
1 polymer ?
#
loop_
_entity_poly.entity_id
_entity_poly.type
_entity_poly.pdbx_seq_one_letter_code
_entity_poly.pdbx_strand_id
1 'polypeptide(L)'
;MTTASTSGGATTLVRYSAMCQAIAEAYEVDEVKGIRDRASALEHYYHQAHNVEAERQCCEIRIRAERKWRQLYNVGQKAKGTRGQLAGEGPGGRIIRPPGEDQKTLAELGVTRQQAADWAKLAAIPDDQFEAALATPGRKPTTNIIINDAFPAKPKPVTTEALWLWGRLLDFERDGLLDKEPASVLETMTPEMLEDVLDMAPRVADWLQLIGGDR
;
A
#
# COMPACT_ATOMS: atom_id res chain seq x y z
N MET A 1 -35.10 35.84 6.79
CA MET A 1 -35.25 35.36 5.40
C MET A 1 -33.87 34.94 4.88
N THR A 2 -33.58 33.69 4.95
CA THR A 2 -32.34 33.17 4.32
C THR A 2 -32.56 31.69 3.99
N THR A 3 -32.98 31.42 2.76
CA THR A 3 -33.14 30.09 2.20
C THR A 3 -32.29 30.02 0.94
N ALA A 4 -31.03 29.59 1.06
CA ALA A 4 -30.24 29.22 -0.09
C ALA A 4 -29.02 28.39 0.36
N SER A 5 -29.10 27.06 0.40
CA SER A 5 -27.94 26.19 0.41
C SER A 5 -28.24 24.68 0.22
N THR A 6 -29.39 24.30 -0.32
CA THR A 6 -29.71 22.84 -0.47
C THR A 6 -29.52 22.33 -1.89
N SER A 7 -29.24 23.17 -2.88
CA SER A 7 -29.18 22.78 -4.28
C SER A 7 -27.85 22.13 -4.70
N GLY A 8 -26.75 22.45 -4.04
CA GLY A 8 -25.42 21.93 -4.44
C GLY A 8 -25.21 20.44 -4.14
N GLY A 9 -25.70 19.97 -3.01
CA GLY A 9 -25.51 18.60 -2.56
C GLY A 9 -26.25 17.56 -3.43
N ALA A 10 -27.48 17.86 -3.82
CA ALA A 10 -28.29 16.96 -4.65
C ALA A 10 -27.67 16.76 -6.05
N THR A 11 -27.16 17.83 -6.66
CA THR A 11 -26.51 17.76 -8.00
C THR A 11 -25.22 16.96 -7.96
N THR A 12 -24.45 17.03 -6.87
CA THR A 12 -23.18 16.29 -6.69
C THR A 12 -23.46 14.80 -6.53
N LEU A 13 -24.45 14.42 -5.70
CA LEU A 13 -24.87 13.03 -5.51
C LEU A 13 -25.37 12.38 -6.81
N VAL A 14 -26.15 13.10 -7.61
CA VAL A 14 -26.64 12.61 -8.91
C VAL A 14 -25.47 12.35 -9.88
N ARG A 15 -24.49 13.23 -9.91
CA ARG A 15 -23.28 13.03 -10.74
C ARG A 15 -22.43 11.86 -10.26
N TYR A 16 -22.28 11.71 -8.95
CA TYR A 16 -21.58 10.57 -8.35
C TYR A 16 -22.25 9.24 -8.72
N SER A 17 -23.58 9.12 -8.54
CA SER A 17 -24.34 7.93 -8.92
C SER A 17 -24.22 7.62 -10.40
N ALA A 18 -24.32 8.63 -11.28
CA ALA A 18 -24.17 8.44 -12.72
C ALA A 18 -22.77 7.93 -13.10
N MET A 19 -21.71 8.42 -12.44
CA MET A 19 -20.35 7.93 -12.68
C MET A 19 -20.17 6.49 -12.20
N CYS A 20 -20.71 6.10 -11.06
CA CYS A 20 -20.69 4.74 -10.56
C CYS A 20 -21.45 3.78 -11.51
N GLN A 21 -22.59 4.22 -12.02
CA GLN A 21 -23.36 3.46 -13.01
C GLN A 21 -22.58 3.30 -14.33
N ALA A 22 -21.98 4.36 -14.85
CA ALA A 22 -21.14 4.31 -16.04
C ALA A 22 -19.97 3.31 -15.89
N ILE A 23 -19.34 3.24 -14.71
CA ILE A 23 -18.30 2.25 -14.43
C ILE A 23 -18.89 0.82 -14.43
N ALA A 24 -20.05 0.63 -13.84
CA ALA A 24 -20.69 -0.69 -13.79
C ALA A 24 -21.06 -1.20 -15.19
N GLU A 25 -21.56 -0.33 -16.04
CA GLU A 25 -22.02 -0.62 -17.40
C GLU A 25 -20.88 -0.67 -18.45
N ALA A 26 -19.68 -0.17 -18.12
CA ALA A 26 -18.55 -0.15 -19.03
C ALA A 26 -18.08 -1.56 -19.43
N TYR A 27 -17.81 -1.75 -20.71
CA TYR A 27 -17.34 -3.00 -21.28
C TYR A 27 -15.89 -2.93 -21.81
N GLU A 28 -15.37 -1.74 -22.00
CA GLU A 28 -14.03 -1.53 -22.56
C GLU A 28 -13.06 -0.93 -21.53
N VAL A 29 -11.81 -1.39 -21.58
CA VAL A 29 -10.74 -0.93 -20.68
C VAL A 29 -10.40 0.55 -20.90
N ASP A 30 -10.47 1.03 -22.13
CA ASP A 30 -10.17 2.43 -22.50
C ASP A 30 -11.23 3.39 -21.94
N GLU A 31 -12.50 2.97 -21.93
CA GLU A 31 -13.61 3.74 -21.37
C GLU A 31 -13.43 3.92 -19.85
N VAL A 32 -13.21 2.81 -19.15
CA VAL A 32 -12.98 2.82 -17.71
C VAL A 32 -11.74 3.62 -17.32
N LYS A 33 -10.68 3.53 -18.14
CA LYS A 33 -9.48 4.36 -17.95
C LYS A 33 -9.80 5.84 -18.09
N GLY A 34 -10.61 6.22 -19.08
CA GLY A 34 -11.07 7.60 -19.27
C GLY A 34 -11.83 8.13 -18.04
N ILE A 35 -12.70 7.33 -17.43
CA ILE A 35 -13.40 7.67 -16.18
C ILE A 35 -12.41 7.85 -15.04
N ARG A 36 -11.47 6.91 -14.87
CA ARG A 36 -10.42 6.95 -13.86
C ARG A 36 -9.57 8.23 -13.95
N ASP A 37 -9.13 8.58 -15.14
CA ASP A 37 -8.26 9.74 -15.36
C ASP A 37 -8.99 11.06 -15.07
N ARG A 38 -10.26 11.15 -15.46
CA ARG A 38 -11.13 12.31 -15.11
C ARG A 38 -11.35 12.41 -13.60
N ALA A 39 -11.62 11.29 -12.92
CA ALA A 39 -11.79 11.26 -11.47
C ALA A 39 -10.51 11.71 -10.75
N SER A 40 -9.34 11.27 -11.22
CA SER A 40 -8.05 11.70 -10.68
C SER A 40 -7.80 13.20 -10.86
N ALA A 41 -8.15 13.76 -12.01
CA ALA A 41 -8.02 15.20 -12.26
C ALA A 41 -8.96 16.03 -11.35
N LEU A 42 -10.21 15.56 -11.18
CA LEU A 42 -11.18 16.19 -10.28
C LEU A 42 -10.79 16.06 -8.81
N GLU A 43 -10.22 14.91 -8.40
CA GLU A 43 -9.66 14.73 -7.05
C GLU A 43 -8.64 15.82 -6.75
N HIS A 44 -7.70 16.06 -7.66
CA HIS A 44 -6.67 17.09 -7.52
C HIS A 44 -7.27 18.50 -7.43
N TYR A 45 -8.24 18.80 -8.28
CA TYR A 45 -8.94 20.09 -8.27
C TYR A 45 -9.67 20.34 -6.94
N TYR A 46 -10.43 19.35 -6.44
CA TYR A 46 -11.17 19.50 -5.20
C TYR A 46 -10.26 19.52 -3.97
N HIS A 47 -9.13 18.85 -4.02
CA HIS A 47 -8.08 18.99 -3.01
C HIS A 47 -7.60 20.45 -2.87
N GLN A 48 -7.28 21.09 -4.01
CA GLN A 48 -6.87 22.51 -4.03
C GLN A 48 -8.00 23.45 -3.59
N ALA A 49 -9.23 23.11 -3.91
CA ALA A 49 -10.42 23.86 -3.50
C ALA A 49 -10.86 23.61 -2.05
N HIS A 50 -10.13 22.79 -1.29
CA HIS A 50 -10.47 22.36 0.07
C HIS A 50 -11.87 21.76 0.23
N ASN A 51 -12.41 21.15 -0.82
CA ASN A 51 -13.71 20.48 -0.80
C ASN A 51 -13.52 18.99 -0.51
N VAL A 52 -13.43 18.65 0.78
CA VAL A 52 -13.13 17.29 1.28
C VAL A 52 -14.13 16.25 0.80
N GLU A 53 -15.42 16.58 0.77
CA GLU A 53 -16.47 15.63 0.37
C GLU A 53 -16.38 15.31 -1.13
N ALA A 54 -16.26 16.33 -1.99
CA ALA A 54 -16.13 16.12 -3.42
C ALA A 54 -14.81 15.42 -3.78
N GLU A 55 -13.72 15.74 -3.07
CA GLU A 55 -12.44 15.04 -3.20
C GLU A 55 -12.59 13.55 -2.87
N ARG A 56 -13.25 13.20 -1.75
CA ARG A 56 -13.52 11.84 -1.35
C ARG A 56 -14.32 11.07 -2.41
N GLN A 57 -15.40 11.65 -2.92
CA GLN A 57 -16.21 11.04 -3.98
C GLN A 57 -15.40 10.78 -5.25
N CYS A 58 -14.51 11.69 -5.64
CA CYS A 58 -13.61 11.48 -6.77
C CYS A 58 -12.63 10.34 -6.52
N CYS A 59 -12.09 10.20 -5.30
CA CYS A 59 -11.24 9.06 -4.91
C CYS A 59 -12.00 7.73 -5.05
N GLU A 60 -13.23 7.66 -4.55
CA GLU A 60 -14.06 6.47 -4.64
C GLU A 60 -14.35 6.08 -6.09
N ILE A 61 -14.72 7.05 -6.95
CA ILE A 61 -14.91 6.81 -8.38
C ILE A 61 -13.63 6.28 -9.03
N ARG A 62 -12.48 6.90 -8.76
CA ARG A 62 -11.19 6.49 -9.29
C ARG A 62 -10.88 5.04 -8.91
N ILE A 63 -11.04 4.67 -7.65
CA ILE A 63 -10.71 3.34 -7.14
C ILE A 63 -11.66 2.27 -7.70
N ARG A 64 -12.97 2.58 -7.85
CA ARG A 64 -13.93 1.70 -8.53
C ARG A 64 -13.54 1.48 -10.00
N ALA A 65 -13.12 2.53 -10.70
CA ALA A 65 -12.65 2.44 -12.07
C ALA A 65 -11.37 1.60 -12.17
N GLU A 66 -10.40 1.76 -11.27
CA GLU A 66 -9.18 0.96 -11.20
C GLU A 66 -9.48 -0.54 -11.03
N ARG A 67 -10.42 -0.87 -10.14
CA ARG A 67 -10.90 -2.24 -9.93
C ARG A 67 -11.59 -2.81 -11.17
N LYS A 68 -12.54 -2.08 -11.74
CA LYS A 68 -13.28 -2.49 -12.95
C LYS A 68 -12.37 -2.66 -14.15
N TRP A 69 -11.41 -1.74 -14.35
CA TRP A 69 -10.40 -1.83 -15.41
C TRP A 69 -9.69 -3.19 -15.36
N ARG A 70 -9.27 -3.60 -14.16
CA ARG A 70 -8.58 -4.89 -14.00
C ARG A 70 -9.49 -6.09 -14.24
N GLN A 71 -10.75 -6.02 -13.83
CA GLN A 71 -11.73 -7.06 -14.10
C GLN A 71 -11.91 -7.23 -15.62
N LEU A 72 -12.11 -6.15 -16.36
CA LEU A 72 -12.24 -6.17 -17.82
C LEU A 72 -10.96 -6.66 -18.50
N TYR A 73 -9.79 -6.19 -18.05
CA TYR A 73 -8.50 -6.64 -18.57
C TYR A 73 -8.24 -8.13 -18.34
N ASN A 74 -8.78 -8.72 -17.28
CA ASN A 74 -8.68 -10.16 -17.02
C ASN A 74 -9.61 -10.98 -17.93
N VAL A 75 -10.80 -10.45 -18.25
CA VAL A 75 -11.78 -11.09 -19.15
C VAL A 75 -11.32 -10.91 -20.60
N GLY A 76 -10.86 -9.71 -20.96
CA GLY A 76 -10.18 -9.48 -22.22
C GLY A 76 -8.88 -10.29 -22.25
N GLN A 77 -8.50 -10.73 -23.43
CA GLN A 77 -7.30 -11.56 -23.57
C GLN A 77 -6.05 -10.79 -23.16
N LYS A 78 -5.35 -11.29 -22.14
CA LYS A 78 -4.04 -10.78 -21.78
C LYS A 78 -3.08 -11.01 -22.92
N ALA A 79 -2.45 -9.95 -23.43
CA ALA A 79 -1.34 -10.08 -24.35
C ALA A 79 -0.30 -11.00 -23.70
N LYS A 80 0.05 -12.12 -24.33
CA LYS A 80 1.06 -13.06 -23.84
C LYS A 80 2.38 -12.30 -23.68
N GLY A 81 2.89 -12.21 -22.47
CA GLY A 81 4.18 -11.58 -22.23
C GLY A 81 5.30 -12.31 -22.99
N THR A 82 6.32 -11.58 -23.35
CA THR A 82 7.52 -12.02 -24.11
C THR A 82 8.22 -13.28 -23.55
N ARG A 83 7.90 -13.68 -22.32
CA ARG A 83 8.53 -14.83 -21.64
C ARG A 83 8.23 -16.19 -22.28
N GLY A 84 7.16 -16.29 -23.09
CA GLY A 84 6.84 -17.51 -23.84
C GLY A 84 7.43 -17.52 -25.26
N GLN A 85 8.06 -16.43 -25.70
CA GLN A 85 8.62 -16.30 -27.05
C GLN A 85 10.14 -16.52 -27.12
N LEU A 86 10.80 -16.64 -25.95
CA LEU A 86 12.26 -16.93 -25.86
C LEU A 86 12.60 -18.41 -25.96
N ALA A 87 11.64 -19.29 -26.23
CA ALA A 87 11.85 -20.72 -26.45
C ALA A 87 12.09 -21.07 -27.95
N GLY A 88 12.45 -20.11 -28.78
CA GLY A 88 12.90 -20.33 -30.16
C GLY A 88 14.43 -20.37 -30.24
N GLU A 89 14.98 -21.50 -30.59
CA GLU A 89 16.40 -21.70 -30.84
C GLU A 89 16.94 -20.72 -31.90
N GLY A 90 17.90 -19.87 -31.50
CA GLY A 90 18.72 -19.12 -32.46
C GLY A 90 19.20 -17.77 -31.95
N PRO A 91 20.48 -17.39 -32.15
CA PRO A 91 20.99 -16.08 -31.84
C PRO A 91 20.45 -15.07 -32.86
N GLY A 92 19.55 -14.20 -32.43
CA GLY A 92 18.94 -13.14 -33.22
C GLY A 92 17.43 -13.30 -33.48
N GLY A 93 16.72 -14.07 -32.67
CA GLY A 93 15.29 -14.31 -32.79
C GLY A 93 14.48 -13.02 -32.87
N ARG A 94 14.11 -12.63 -34.10
CA ARG A 94 13.14 -11.58 -34.41
C ARG A 94 11.82 -12.00 -33.79
N ILE A 95 11.29 -11.23 -32.86
CA ILE A 95 9.97 -11.44 -32.27
C ILE A 95 8.96 -11.32 -33.42
N ILE A 96 8.57 -12.43 -34.02
CA ILE A 96 7.46 -12.49 -34.97
C ILE A 96 6.21 -12.55 -34.11
N ARG A 97 5.54 -11.42 -33.93
CA ARG A 97 4.20 -11.35 -33.40
C ARG A 97 3.29 -12.14 -34.34
N PRO A 98 2.61 -13.21 -33.91
CA PRO A 98 1.64 -13.86 -34.79
C PRO A 98 0.57 -12.82 -35.19
N PRO A 99 0.17 -12.79 -36.46
CA PRO A 99 -0.94 -11.94 -36.90
C PRO A 99 -2.22 -12.55 -36.33
N GLY A 100 -2.73 -11.96 -35.32
CA GLY A 100 -3.97 -12.39 -34.64
C GLY A 100 -4.19 -11.60 -33.40
N GLU A 101 -5.03 -10.61 -33.51
CA GLU A 101 -5.78 -9.94 -32.46
C GLU A 101 -5.07 -8.80 -31.74
N ASP A 102 -5.80 -7.67 -31.77
CA ASP A 102 -5.55 -6.36 -31.20
C ASP A 102 -5.40 -6.33 -29.67
N GLN A 103 -4.49 -7.16 -29.14
CA GLN A 103 -4.18 -7.17 -27.70
C GLN A 103 -3.25 -6.03 -27.37
N LYS A 104 -3.83 -4.93 -26.92
CA LYS A 104 -3.06 -3.78 -26.45
C LYS A 104 -2.17 -4.17 -25.26
N THR A 105 -0.91 -3.78 -25.31
CA THR A 105 0.01 -3.90 -24.19
C THR A 105 -0.34 -2.89 -23.09
N LEU A 106 0.14 -3.10 -21.85
CA LEU A 106 -0.06 -2.13 -20.76
C LEU A 106 0.45 -0.74 -21.15
N ALA A 107 1.55 -0.65 -21.90
CA ALA A 107 2.11 0.62 -22.37
C ALA A 107 1.19 1.33 -23.37
N GLU A 108 0.60 0.60 -24.31
CA GLU A 108 -0.39 1.13 -25.26
C GLU A 108 -1.68 1.58 -24.55
N LEU A 109 -2.05 0.91 -23.45
CA LEU A 109 -3.16 1.32 -22.59
C LEU A 109 -2.77 2.46 -21.62
N GLY A 110 -1.52 2.91 -21.61
CA GLY A 110 -1.03 3.96 -20.74
C GLY A 110 -1.08 3.59 -19.24
N VAL A 111 -0.87 2.30 -18.91
CA VAL A 111 -0.90 1.77 -17.56
C VAL A 111 0.46 1.19 -17.22
N THR A 112 1.04 1.59 -16.10
CA THR A 112 2.30 1.05 -15.62
C THR A 112 2.13 -0.38 -15.07
N ARG A 113 3.22 -1.16 -15.03
CA ARG A 113 3.21 -2.50 -14.42
C ARG A 113 2.80 -2.47 -12.96
N GLN A 114 3.24 -1.44 -12.21
CA GLN A 114 2.89 -1.26 -10.81
C GLN A 114 1.39 -1.00 -10.65
N GLN A 115 0.83 -0.07 -11.42
CA GLN A 115 -0.62 0.20 -11.42
C GLN A 115 -1.42 -1.07 -11.74
N ALA A 116 -1.03 -1.81 -12.79
CA ALA A 116 -1.70 -3.05 -13.15
C ALA A 116 -1.62 -4.13 -12.05
N ALA A 117 -0.51 -4.18 -11.29
CA ALA A 117 -0.35 -5.08 -10.15
C ALA A 117 -1.23 -4.68 -8.97
N ASP A 118 -1.29 -3.38 -8.64
CA ASP A 118 -2.11 -2.88 -7.54
C ASP A 118 -3.61 -2.99 -7.87
N TRP A 119 -4.01 -2.69 -9.10
CA TRP A 119 -5.39 -2.90 -9.55
C TRP A 119 -5.78 -4.38 -9.58
N ALA A 120 -4.80 -5.30 -9.77
CA ALA A 120 -5.04 -6.73 -9.64
C ALA A 120 -5.37 -7.13 -8.19
N LYS A 121 -4.70 -6.52 -7.22
CA LYS A 121 -5.02 -6.73 -5.79
C LYS A 121 -6.42 -6.18 -5.48
N LEU A 122 -6.75 -4.96 -5.96
CA LEU A 122 -8.11 -4.42 -5.79
C LEU A 122 -9.18 -5.33 -6.37
N ALA A 123 -8.95 -5.89 -7.57
CA ALA A 123 -9.90 -6.81 -8.21
C ALA A 123 -10.05 -8.15 -7.49
N ALA A 124 -9.07 -8.54 -6.68
CA ALA A 124 -9.10 -9.76 -5.87
C ALA A 124 -9.85 -9.60 -4.54
N ILE A 125 -10.15 -8.36 -4.11
CA ILE A 125 -10.92 -8.10 -2.89
C ILE A 125 -12.40 -8.47 -3.15
N PRO A 126 -13.07 -9.23 -2.26
CA PRO A 126 -14.51 -9.47 -2.33
C PRO A 126 -15.31 -8.16 -2.36
N ASP A 127 -16.49 -8.18 -3.02
CA ASP A 127 -17.29 -6.97 -3.25
C ASP A 127 -17.74 -6.32 -1.94
N ASP A 128 -18.20 -7.12 -0.99
CA ASP A 128 -18.63 -6.67 0.34
C ASP A 128 -17.52 -5.99 1.13
N GLN A 129 -16.32 -6.57 1.14
CA GLN A 129 -15.15 -5.99 1.81
C GLN A 129 -14.68 -4.70 1.11
N PHE A 130 -14.71 -4.68 -0.22
CA PHE A 130 -14.33 -3.51 -1.00
C PHE A 130 -15.27 -2.33 -0.73
N GLU A 131 -16.59 -2.56 -0.74
CA GLU A 131 -17.58 -1.53 -0.46
C GLU A 131 -17.50 -1.05 1.01
N ALA A 132 -17.29 -1.96 1.96
CA ALA A 132 -17.08 -1.61 3.36
C ALA A 132 -15.83 -0.72 3.55
N ALA A 133 -14.74 -1.03 2.85
CA ALA A 133 -13.51 -0.24 2.92
C ALA A 133 -13.69 1.17 2.33
N LEU A 134 -14.45 1.32 1.23
CA LEU A 134 -14.79 2.63 0.66
C LEU A 134 -15.72 3.44 1.59
N ALA A 135 -16.66 2.78 2.25
CA ALA A 135 -17.64 3.42 3.12
C ALA A 135 -17.08 3.87 4.48
N THR A 136 -15.83 3.54 4.82
CA THR A 136 -15.22 3.85 6.14
C THR A 136 -15.25 5.36 6.40
N PRO A 137 -15.97 5.84 7.46
CA PRO A 137 -16.09 7.26 7.75
C PRO A 137 -14.77 7.88 8.20
N GLY A 138 -14.58 9.17 7.93
CA GLY A 138 -13.45 9.95 8.45
C GLY A 138 -12.10 9.67 7.81
N ARG A 139 -12.00 8.69 6.90
CA ARG A 139 -10.75 8.34 6.20
C ARG A 139 -10.93 8.52 4.69
N LYS A 140 -10.05 9.29 4.07
CA LYS A 140 -10.00 9.40 2.61
C LYS A 140 -9.54 8.04 2.02
N PRO A 141 -10.33 7.40 1.16
CA PRO A 141 -9.92 6.14 0.57
C PRO A 141 -8.78 6.34 -0.43
N THR A 142 -7.77 5.48 -0.36
CA THR A 142 -6.72 5.37 -1.38
C THR A 142 -6.53 3.90 -1.77
N THR A 143 -6.03 3.67 -2.97
CA THR A 143 -5.75 2.32 -3.49
C THR A 143 -4.88 1.52 -2.52
N ASN A 144 -3.81 2.12 -1.99
CA ASN A 144 -2.89 1.45 -1.07
C ASN A 144 -3.55 1.13 0.28
N ILE A 145 -4.36 2.03 0.81
CA ILE A 145 -5.07 1.83 2.06
C ILE A 145 -6.00 0.62 1.95
N ILE A 146 -6.82 0.56 0.90
CA ILE A 146 -7.76 -0.54 0.69
C ILE A 146 -7.04 -1.87 0.48
N ILE A 147 -5.94 -1.87 -0.27
CA ILE A 147 -5.12 -3.07 -0.47
C ILE A 147 -4.50 -3.54 0.85
N ASN A 148 -3.94 -2.62 1.64
CA ASN A 148 -3.29 -2.97 2.91
C ASN A 148 -4.30 -3.45 3.96
N ASP A 149 -5.51 -2.89 3.98
CA ASP A 149 -6.58 -3.33 4.87
C ASP A 149 -7.07 -4.75 4.50
N ALA A 150 -7.19 -5.04 3.20
CA ALA A 150 -7.60 -6.36 2.71
C ALA A 150 -6.47 -7.41 2.76
N PHE A 151 -5.24 -6.99 2.56
CA PHE A 151 -4.05 -7.85 2.55
C PHE A 151 -2.99 -7.28 3.49
N PRO A 152 -3.18 -7.37 4.82
CA PRO A 152 -2.20 -6.84 5.76
C PRO A 152 -0.83 -7.49 5.53
N ALA A 153 0.19 -6.65 5.48
CA ALA A 153 1.57 -7.14 5.34
C ALA A 153 1.86 -8.13 6.48
N LYS A 154 2.44 -9.26 6.13
CA LYS A 154 2.93 -10.20 7.15
C LYS A 154 3.93 -9.45 8.04
N PRO A 155 3.82 -9.57 9.37
CA PRO A 155 4.81 -8.98 10.26
C PRO A 155 6.21 -9.43 9.83
N LYS A 156 7.15 -8.49 9.79
CA LYS A 156 8.55 -8.83 9.49
C LYS A 156 9.00 -9.90 10.48
N PRO A 157 9.65 -10.97 10.03
CA PRO A 157 10.19 -11.95 10.93
C PRO A 157 11.17 -11.26 11.88
N VAL A 158 11.05 -11.55 13.18
CA VAL A 158 11.97 -11.02 14.18
C VAL A 158 13.35 -11.63 13.91
N THR A 159 14.38 -10.80 13.79
CA THR A 159 15.74 -11.28 13.56
C THR A 159 16.32 -11.91 14.83
N THR A 160 17.33 -12.75 14.66
CA THR A 160 18.04 -13.39 15.77
C THR A 160 18.65 -12.33 16.71
N GLU A 161 19.20 -11.26 16.15
CA GLU A 161 19.79 -10.15 16.90
C GLU A 161 18.74 -9.40 17.73
N ALA A 162 17.56 -9.16 17.16
CA ALA A 162 16.47 -8.52 17.88
C ALA A 162 15.95 -9.38 19.04
N LEU A 163 15.81 -10.70 18.81
CA LEU A 163 15.43 -11.64 19.87
C LEU A 163 16.50 -11.72 20.95
N TRP A 164 17.77 -11.73 20.58
CA TRP A 164 18.89 -11.75 21.50
C TRP A 164 18.90 -10.49 22.38
N LEU A 165 18.81 -9.30 21.78
CA LEU A 165 18.77 -8.04 22.52
C LEU A 165 17.60 -7.98 23.48
N TRP A 166 16.39 -8.29 22.98
CA TRP A 166 15.17 -8.35 23.80
C TRP A 166 15.32 -9.29 24.99
N GLY A 167 15.85 -10.50 24.74
CA GLY A 167 16.08 -11.48 25.79
C GLY A 167 17.08 -10.98 26.86
N ARG A 168 18.18 -10.36 26.44
CA ARG A 168 19.18 -9.83 27.41
C ARG A 168 18.61 -8.70 28.28
N LEU A 169 17.83 -7.79 27.67
CA LEU A 169 17.20 -6.72 28.45
C LEU A 169 16.16 -7.27 29.44
N LEU A 170 15.36 -8.27 29.03
CA LEU A 170 14.45 -8.96 29.97
C LEU A 170 15.17 -9.71 31.06
N ASP A 171 16.33 -10.31 30.80
CA ASP A 171 17.14 -10.98 31.84
C ASP A 171 17.59 -9.99 32.91
N PHE A 172 17.98 -8.76 32.53
CA PHE A 172 18.34 -7.71 33.50
C PHE A 172 17.19 -7.39 34.46
N GLU A 173 15.96 -7.29 33.95
CA GLU A 173 14.76 -7.02 34.76
C GLU A 173 14.39 -8.23 35.59
N ARG A 174 14.27 -9.42 35.01
CA ARG A 174 13.86 -10.66 35.66
C ARG A 174 14.78 -11.04 36.80
N ASP A 175 16.11 -10.87 36.63
CA ASP A 175 17.12 -11.25 37.63
C ASP A 175 17.36 -10.13 38.65
N GLY A 176 16.57 -9.03 38.53
CA GLY A 176 16.63 -7.89 39.46
C GLY A 176 17.99 -7.18 39.44
N LEU A 177 18.70 -7.24 38.32
CA LEU A 177 20.03 -6.65 38.23
C LEU A 177 19.99 -5.12 38.30
N LEU A 178 18.91 -4.52 37.78
CA LEU A 178 18.70 -3.07 37.79
C LEU A 178 18.44 -2.49 39.19
N ASP A 179 18.02 -3.33 40.11
CA ASP A 179 17.74 -2.96 41.49
C ASP A 179 18.99 -3.13 42.43
N LYS A 180 20.07 -3.72 41.91
CA LYS A 180 21.31 -3.94 42.66
C LYS A 180 22.25 -2.73 42.52
N GLU A 181 22.96 -2.45 43.61
CA GLU A 181 24.05 -1.48 43.55
C GLU A 181 25.16 -1.99 42.61
N PRO A 182 25.51 -1.23 41.52
CA PRO A 182 26.51 -1.68 40.56
C PRO A 182 27.84 -2.09 41.17
N ALA A 183 28.32 -1.33 42.16
CA ALA A 183 29.59 -1.62 42.87
C ALA A 183 29.58 -3.03 43.49
N SER A 184 28.48 -3.43 44.10
CA SER A 184 28.38 -4.75 44.76
C SER A 184 28.43 -5.92 43.77
N VAL A 185 27.99 -5.68 42.54
CA VAL A 185 28.07 -6.68 41.48
C VAL A 185 29.50 -6.80 40.96
N LEU A 186 30.17 -5.66 40.77
CA LEU A 186 31.55 -5.59 40.27
C LEU A 186 32.57 -6.19 41.24
N GLU A 187 32.37 -6.03 42.55
CA GLU A 187 33.27 -6.59 43.60
C GLU A 187 33.42 -8.11 43.54
N THR A 188 32.46 -8.81 42.98
CA THR A 188 32.47 -10.29 42.86
C THR A 188 33.08 -10.80 41.56
N MET A 189 33.51 -9.91 40.66
CA MET A 189 34.12 -10.27 39.36
C MET A 189 35.61 -10.57 39.48
N THR A 190 36.10 -11.43 38.57
CA THR A 190 37.55 -11.55 38.39
C THR A 190 38.13 -10.30 37.75
N PRO A 191 39.46 -10.06 37.88
CA PRO A 191 40.08 -8.90 37.23
C PRO A 191 39.82 -8.81 35.73
N GLU A 192 39.85 -9.93 35.04
CA GLU A 192 39.63 -10.01 33.59
C GLU A 192 38.15 -9.65 33.23
N MET A 193 37.17 -10.19 34.00
CA MET A 193 35.76 -9.87 33.82
C MET A 193 35.48 -8.39 34.09
N LEU A 194 36.14 -7.82 35.10
CA LEU A 194 35.97 -6.39 35.43
C LEU A 194 36.52 -5.50 34.34
N GLU A 195 37.68 -5.82 33.78
CA GLU A 195 38.27 -5.08 32.64
C GLU A 195 37.32 -5.08 31.43
N ASP A 196 36.81 -6.27 31.02
CA ASP A 196 35.87 -6.41 29.93
C ASP A 196 34.59 -5.61 30.17
N VAL A 197 34.03 -5.64 31.33
CA VAL A 197 32.79 -4.92 31.69
C VAL A 197 33.02 -3.40 31.63
N LEU A 198 34.13 -2.92 32.18
CA LEU A 198 34.44 -1.49 32.18
C LEU A 198 34.71 -0.95 30.79
N ASP A 199 35.25 -1.73 29.87
CA ASP A 199 35.41 -1.33 28.45
C ASP A 199 34.08 -1.35 27.70
N MET A 200 33.27 -2.40 27.89
CA MET A 200 32.04 -2.58 27.10
C MET A 200 30.86 -1.73 27.59
N ALA A 201 30.70 -1.53 28.89
CA ALA A 201 29.52 -0.90 29.45
C ALA A 201 29.24 0.50 28.93
N PRO A 202 30.22 1.41 28.79
CA PRO A 202 29.98 2.74 28.19
C PRO A 202 29.49 2.63 26.76
N ARG A 203 30.09 1.79 25.94
CA ARG A 203 29.74 1.59 24.53
C ARG A 203 28.33 1.04 24.36
N VAL A 204 27.93 0.11 25.23
CA VAL A 204 26.56 -0.44 25.25
C VAL A 204 25.57 0.61 25.70
N ALA A 205 25.89 1.40 26.72
CA ALA A 205 25.05 2.47 27.23
C ALA A 205 24.80 3.54 26.14
N ASP A 206 25.86 4.01 25.48
CA ASP A 206 25.75 4.97 24.37
C ASP A 206 24.86 4.43 23.24
N TRP A 207 25.04 3.17 22.86
CA TRP A 207 24.23 2.53 21.83
C TRP A 207 22.74 2.38 22.25
N LEU A 208 22.47 2.01 23.50
CA LEU A 208 21.09 1.90 24.01
C LEU A 208 20.39 3.26 24.10
N GLN A 209 21.13 4.35 24.38
CA GLN A 209 20.58 5.71 24.38
C GLN A 209 20.03 6.12 23.03
N LEU A 210 20.65 5.66 21.92
CA LEU A 210 20.14 5.90 20.55
C LEU A 210 18.77 5.28 20.30
N ILE A 211 18.43 4.18 21.00
CA ILE A 211 17.12 3.52 20.89
C ILE A 211 16.02 4.33 21.60
N GLY A 212 16.36 5.04 22.67
CA GLY A 212 15.41 5.80 23.50
C GLY A 212 15.27 7.28 23.14
N GLY A 213 16.17 7.82 22.31
CA GLY A 213 16.28 9.25 22.03
C GLY A 213 15.24 9.86 21.09
N ASP A 214 14.46 9.04 20.39
CA ASP A 214 13.46 9.47 19.38
C ASP A 214 12.00 9.24 19.80
N ARG A 215 11.70 9.19 21.09
CA ARG A 215 10.31 9.00 21.60
C ARG A 215 9.80 10.22 22.33
#